data_4ef1c4bba6e0fe692647c4b27d8237fc
#
_entry.id   4ef1c4bba6e0fe692647c4b27d8237fc
#
_cell.length_a   1.000
_cell.length_b   1.000
_cell.length_c   1.000
_cell.angle_alpha   90.00
_cell.angle_beta   90.00
_cell.angle_gamma   90.00
#
_symmetry.space_group_name_H-M   'P 1'
#
loop_
_entity.id
_entity.type
_entity.pdbx_description
1 polymer ?
#
loop_
_entity_poly.entity_id
_entity_poly.type
_entity_poly.pdbx_seq_one_letter_code
_entity_poly.pdbx_strand_id
1 'polypeptide(L)'
;FLSLTYVPMMASLFLKHHIVTKPTFADKFFEALNKLYARALSFCLRFKWQTVATAFVALVISLFLFTRLGVEFIPTLDEGDFAMQMTLPAGSSLSESIEVSNEAEKLLMDKLPEIKHVVAKIGTAEVPTDPMAVEDADVMIVMKPFKEWTSAASRAEMVEKMKEALEPLANRAEFNFSQPIQLRFNELMTGAKADIAVKLYGEDTHELYQKAKEAAAFVEKVPGASDVIVEQTMGLPQLVVKYNRGKIARYGINIEELNTIIRTAYAGEASGVVFENERRFDLVVRLDQDKVADLNLDKLFVRSNEGIQIPVSEVATIDLVNGPLQINRDATKRRIVIGVNVRGADIQQVVQDLQKTLEK
;
A
#
# COMPACT_ATOMS: atom_id res chain seq x y z
N PHE A 1 40.46 26.56 -26.23
CA PHE A 1 41.43 27.46 -26.90
C PHE A 1 42.12 26.75 -28.06
N LEU A 2 42.78 25.62 -27.82
CA LEU A 2 43.50 24.84 -28.87
C LEU A 2 42.62 24.44 -30.05
N SER A 3 41.36 24.01 -29.85
CA SER A 3 40.46 23.62 -30.91
C SER A 3 39.96 24.77 -31.78
N LEU A 4 39.88 25.97 -31.24
CA LEU A 4 39.44 27.17 -31.97
C LEU A 4 40.56 27.93 -32.66
N THR A 5 41.81 27.77 -32.21
CA THR A 5 42.95 28.50 -32.76
C THR A 5 43.96 27.58 -33.46
N TYR A 6 44.44 26.55 -32.78
CA TYR A 6 45.51 25.68 -33.29
C TYR A 6 45.03 24.77 -34.41
N VAL A 7 43.86 24.16 -34.29
CA VAL A 7 43.30 23.24 -35.29
C VAL A 7 43.02 23.96 -36.62
N PRO A 8 42.36 25.11 -36.69
CA PRO A 8 42.15 25.86 -37.94
C PRO A 8 43.47 26.35 -38.56
N MET A 9 44.45 26.80 -37.73
CA MET A 9 45.74 27.23 -38.22
C MET A 9 46.51 26.08 -38.85
N MET A 10 46.57 24.93 -38.18
CA MET A 10 47.25 23.74 -38.74
C MET A 10 46.54 23.22 -39.97
N ALA A 11 45.19 23.24 -39.98
CA ALA A 11 44.43 22.85 -41.16
C ALA A 11 44.73 23.76 -42.36
N SER A 12 44.88 25.07 -42.15
CA SER A 12 45.23 26.01 -43.24
C SER A 12 46.63 25.80 -43.80
N LEU A 13 47.59 25.29 -42.98
CA LEU A 13 48.96 25.02 -43.39
C LEU A 13 49.10 23.68 -44.13
N PHE A 14 48.34 22.67 -43.76
CA PHE A 14 48.49 21.32 -44.28
C PHE A 14 47.49 20.92 -45.36
N LEU A 15 46.31 21.60 -45.43
CA LEU A 15 45.33 21.32 -46.45
C LEU A 15 45.67 22.08 -47.75
N LYS A 16 45.73 21.36 -48.87
CA LYS A 16 45.96 21.96 -50.19
C LYS A 16 44.85 22.90 -50.59
N HIS A 17 45.18 24.07 -51.06
CA HIS A 17 44.22 25.16 -51.44
C HIS A 17 43.31 24.82 -52.63
N HIS A 18 43.56 23.72 -53.36
CA HIS A 18 42.74 23.32 -54.51
C HIS A 18 42.18 21.91 -54.34
N ILE A 19 40.99 21.85 -53.69
CA ILE A 19 40.16 20.64 -53.73
C ILE A 19 39.01 20.91 -54.70
N VAL A 20 39.18 20.49 -55.95
CA VAL A 20 38.05 20.40 -56.89
C VAL A 20 37.26 19.14 -56.50
N THR A 21 36.33 19.26 -55.62
CA THR A 21 35.41 18.20 -55.28
C THR A 21 34.20 18.22 -56.19
N LYS A 22 33.92 17.12 -56.88
CA LYS A 22 32.62 16.93 -57.53
C LYS A 22 31.54 17.03 -56.47
N PRO A 23 30.46 17.75 -56.72
CA PRO A 23 29.40 17.94 -55.70
C PRO A 23 28.84 16.58 -55.28
N THR A 24 29.01 16.24 -54.00
CA THR A 24 28.55 15.04 -53.38
C THR A 24 27.06 15.15 -53.09
N PHE A 25 26.33 14.08 -52.84
CA PHE A 25 24.96 14.08 -52.42
C PHE A 25 24.72 14.99 -51.17
N ALA A 26 25.68 14.97 -50.25
CA ALA A 26 25.69 15.82 -49.07
C ALA A 26 25.71 17.32 -49.46
N ASP A 27 26.52 17.70 -50.42
CA ASP A 27 26.61 19.11 -50.85
C ASP A 27 25.27 19.62 -51.45
N LYS A 28 24.63 18.76 -52.26
CA LYS A 28 23.28 19.10 -52.82
C LYS A 28 22.23 19.21 -51.73
N PHE A 29 22.27 18.32 -50.71
CA PHE A 29 21.36 18.40 -49.57
C PHE A 29 21.58 19.67 -48.74
N PHE A 30 22.86 20.00 -48.43
CA PHE A 30 23.19 21.21 -47.70
C PHE A 30 22.85 22.46 -48.51
N GLU A 31 23.02 22.47 -49.82
CA GLU A 31 22.62 23.59 -50.69
C GLU A 31 21.11 23.81 -50.70
N ALA A 32 20.31 22.70 -50.75
CA ALA A 32 18.87 22.78 -50.66
C ALA A 32 18.40 23.31 -49.29
N LEU A 33 19.04 22.79 -48.20
CA LEU A 33 18.77 23.23 -46.83
C LEU A 33 19.14 24.74 -46.65
N ASN A 34 20.28 25.14 -47.17
CA ASN A 34 20.75 26.53 -47.10
C ASN A 34 19.79 27.50 -47.87
N LYS A 35 19.28 27.09 -49.03
CA LYS A 35 18.28 27.86 -49.78
C LYS A 35 16.97 28.03 -48.97
N LEU A 36 16.54 26.98 -48.30
CA LEU A 36 15.37 27.03 -47.44
C LEU A 36 15.59 27.94 -46.22
N TYR A 37 16.74 27.75 -45.53
CA TYR A 37 17.14 28.58 -44.41
C TYR A 37 17.28 30.07 -44.79
N ALA A 38 17.93 30.39 -45.90
CA ALA A 38 18.10 31.78 -46.38
C ALA A 38 16.75 32.46 -46.67
N ARG A 39 15.77 31.71 -47.21
CA ARG A 39 14.41 32.24 -47.41
C ARG A 39 13.72 32.51 -46.09
N ALA A 40 13.76 31.56 -45.16
CA ALA A 40 13.16 31.70 -43.84
C ALA A 40 13.80 32.87 -43.06
N LEU A 41 15.14 32.97 -43.08
CA LEU A 41 15.87 34.03 -42.42
C LEU A 41 15.56 35.39 -43.01
N SER A 42 15.53 35.54 -44.35
CA SER A 42 15.15 36.82 -45.00
C SER A 42 13.72 37.22 -44.71
N PHE A 43 12.81 36.25 -44.62
CA PHE A 43 11.42 36.53 -44.19
C PHE A 43 11.37 37.03 -42.75
N CYS A 44 12.02 36.36 -41.81
CA CYS A 44 12.08 36.73 -40.39
C CYS A 44 12.72 38.16 -40.22
N LEU A 45 13.79 38.45 -40.94
CA LEU A 45 14.48 39.75 -40.88
C LEU A 45 13.64 40.88 -41.53
N ARG A 46 12.91 40.56 -42.61
CA ARG A 46 11.99 41.55 -43.25
C ARG A 46 10.84 41.91 -42.34
N PHE A 47 10.30 40.91 -41.60
CA PHE A 47 9.17 41.09 -40.67
C PHE A 47 9.60 40.98 -39.23
N LYS A 48 10.73 41.61 -38.87
CA LYS A 48 11.39 41.47 -37.53
C LYS A 48 10.46 41.68 -36.36
N TRP A 49 9.61 42.70 -36.39
CA TRP A 49 8.68 42.96 -35.31
C TRP A 49 7.55 41.93 -35.18
N GLN A 50 7.09 41.39 -36.31
CA GLN A 50 6.10 40.31 -36.30
C GLN A 50 6.71 39.00 -35.77
N THR A 51 7.98 38.70 -36.16
CA THR A 51 8.70 37.54 -35.64
C THR A 51 8.88 37.62 -34.12
N VAL A 52 9.29 38.76 -33.60
CA VAL A 52 9.41 38.98 -32.14
C VAL A 52 8.05 38.90 -31.46
N ALA A 53 7.01 39.50 -32.03
CA ALA A 53 5.66 39.42 -31.47
C ALA A 53 5.14 37.97 -31.42
N THR A 54 5.35 37.20 -32.50
CA THR A 54 4.96 35.78 -32.55
C THR A 54 5.71 34.97 -31.50
N ALA A 55 7.03 35.17 -31.32
CA ALA A 55 7.83 34.51 -30.31
C ALA A 55 7.33 34.87 -28.88
N PHE A 56 7.00 36.14 -28.68
CA PHE A 56 6.45 36.59 -27.38
C PHE A 56 5.08 35.98 -27.08
N VAL A 57 4.18 35.94 -28.07
CA VAL A 57 2.86 35.29 -27.95
C VAL A 57 3.03 33.78 -27.67
N ALA A 58 3.94 33.10 -28.38
CA ALA A 58 4.24 31.72 -28.15
C ALA A 58 4.77 31.47 -26.72
N LEU A 59 5.64 32.36 -26.20
CA LEU A 59 6.13 32.30 -24.82
C LEU A 59 4.98 32.46 -23.82
N VAL A 60 4.08 33.43 -24.02
CA VAL A 60 2.93 33.62 -23.12
C VAL A 60 2.00 32.43 -23.14
N ILE A 61 1.73 31.85 -24.31
CA ILE A 61 0.92 30.62 -24.44
C ILE A 61 1.63 29.45 -23.72
N SER A 62 2.93 29.32 -23.91
CA SER A 62 3.71 28.25 -23.25
C SER A 62 3.67 28.40 -21.73
N LEU A 63 3.83 29.60 -21.20
CA LEU A 63 3.71 29.86 -19.76
C LEU A 63 2.29 29.56 -19.25
N PHE A 64 1.27 29.94 -20.00
CA PHE A 64 -0.11 29.63 -19.65
C PHE A 64 -0.37 28.11 -19.65
N LEU A 65 0.09 27.40 -20.66
CA LEU A 65 0.01 25.92 -20.69
C LEU A 65 0.78 25.28 -19.53
N PHE A 66 1.98 25.81 -19.22
CA PHE A 66 2.78 25.33 -18.10
C PHE A 66 2.03 25.40 -16.75
N THR A 67 1.25 26.47 -16.52
CA THR A 67 0.44 26.59 -15.30
C THR A 67 -0.77 25.63 -15.25
N ARG A 68 -1.09 24.98 -16.38
CA ARG A 68 -2.17 23.98 -16.50
C ARG A 68 -1.67 22.55 -16.51
N LEU A 69 -0.37 22.35 -16.60
CA LEU A 69 0.23 21.04 -16.50
C LEU A 69 0.18 20.59 -15.03
N GLY A 70 -0.29 19.37 -14.80
CA GLY A 70 -0.22 18.73 -13.50
C GLY A 70 1.24 18.46 -13.09
N VAL A 71 1.46 18.35 -11.80
CA VAL A 71 2.78 18.00 -11.24
C VAL A 71 2.71 16.60 -10.68
N GLU A 72 3.41 15.66 -11.31
CA GLU A 72 3.67 14.34 -10.74
C GLU A 72 5.00 14.40 -9.99
N PHE A 73 5.00 13.99 -8.73
CA PHE A 73 6.22 13.96 -7.91
C PHE A 73 7.19 12.89 -8.42
N ILE A 74 6.66 11.75 -8.80
CA ILE A 74 7.40 10.66 -9.47
C ILE A 74 6.52 10.13 -10.59
N PRO A 75 7.03 10.08 -11.82
CA PRO A 75 6.29 9.47 -12.91
C PRO A 75 6.03 7.99 -12.60
N THR A 76 4.79 7.56 -12.74
CA THR A 76 4.39 6.17 -12.58
C THR A 76 5.11 5.31 -13.62
N LEU A 77 6.01 4.46 -13.16
CA LEU A 77 6.67 3.47 -14.02
C LEU A 77 5.68 2.33 -14.30
N ASP A 78 5.66 1.85 -15.52
CA ASP A 78 4.95 0.63 -15.86
C ASP A 78 5.81 -0.58 -15.50
N GLU A 79 5.46 -1.27 -14.41
CA GLU A 79 6.23 -2.38 -13.87
C GLU A 79 5.86 -3.73 -14.52
N GLY A 80 4.80 -3.76 -15.33
CA GLY A 80 4.33 -4.99 -15.98
C GLY A 80 3.47 -5.87 -15.08
N ASP A 81 3.72 -5.91 -13.77
CA ASP A 81 3.02 -6.71 -12.78
C ASP A 81 2.09 -5.86 -11.90
N PHE A 82 1.20 -6.50 -11.14
CA PHE A 82 0.35 -5.85 -10.15
C PHE A 82 0.68 -6.33 -8.73
N ALA A 83 0.50 -5.44 -7.77
CA ALA A 83 0.40 -5.77 -6.36
C ALA A 83 -1.02 -5.49 -5.89
N MET A 84 -1.59 -6.44 -5.18
CA MET A 84 -2.91 -6.31 -4.57
C MET A 84 -2.76 -6.47 -3.06
N GLN A 85 -3.27 -5.52 -2.32
CA GLN A 85 -3.45 -5.64 -0.88
C GLN A 85 -4.85 -6.19 -0.63
N MET A 86 -4.93 -7.27 0.13
CA MET A 86 -6.18 -7.88 0.59
C MET A 86 -6.27 -7.70 2.09
N THR A 87 -7.37 -7.15 2.58
CA THR A 87 -7.61 -6.91 4.00
C THR A 87 -8.97 -7.51 4.39
N LEU A 88 -8.94 -8.45 5.33
CA LEU A 88 -10.13 -9.06 5.91
C LEU A 88 -10.64 -8.23 7.11
N PRO A 89 -11.88 -8.45 7.57
CA PRO A 89 -12.37 -7.84 8.80
C PRO A 89 -11.51 -8.15 10.01
N ALA A 90 -11.33 -7.19 10.90
CA ALA A 90 -10.53 -7.35 12.12
C ALA A 90 -10.99 -8.54 12.95
N GLY A 91 -10.04 -9.37 13.39
CA GLY A 91 -10.32 -10.60 14.15
C GLY A 91 -10.55 -11.84 13.27
N SER A 92 -10.38 -11.74 11.96
CA SER A 92 -10.36 -12.90 11.07
C SER A 92 -9.20 -13.84 11.43
N SER A 93 -9.42 -15.14 11.31
CA SER A 93 -8.38 -16.11 11.61
C SER A 93 -7.38 -16.26 10.44
N LEU A 94 -6.17 -16.72 10.73
CA LEU A 94 -5.20 -17.06 9.68
C LEU A 94 -5.76 -18.07 8.68
N SER A 95 -6.57 -19.04 9.15
CA SER A 95 -7.21 -20.05 8.28
C SER A 95 -8.18 -19.39 7.30
N GLU A 96 -8.98 -18.42 7.75
CA GLU A 96 -9.87 -17.64 6.91
C GLU A 96 -9.08 -16.82 5.88
N SER A 97 -8.00 -16.17 6.30
CA SER A 97 -7.14 -15.38 5.40
C SER A 97 -6.51 -16.25 4.32
N ILE A 98 -6.08 -17.47 4.66
CA ILE A 98 -5.56 -18.45 3.70
C ILE A 98 -6.66 -18.91 2.74
N GLU A 99 -7.86 -19.20 3.23
CA GLU A 99 -8.98 -19.64 2.41
C GLU A 99 -9.38 -18.58 1.40
N VAL A 100 -9.62 -17.33 1.86
CA VAL A 100 -9.99 -16.21 0.99
C VAL A 100 -8.88 -15.90 -0.02
N SER A 101 -7.61 -15.96 0.39
CA SER A 101 -6.48 -15.76 -0.52
C SER A 101 -6.42 -16.81 -1.62
N ASN A 102 -6.59 -18.10 -1.28
CA ASN A 102 -6.62 -19.19 -2.25
C ASN A 102 -7.81 -19.08 -3.21
N GLU A 103 -8.97 -18.64 -2.72
CA GLU A 103 -10.15 -18.42 -3.55
C GLU A 103 -9.96 -17.23 -4.49
N ALA A 104 -9.37 -16.12 -4.01
CA ALA A 104 -9.02 -14.96 -4.82
C ALA A 104 -8.02 -15.33 -5.93
N GLU A 105 -6.98 -16.12 -5.61
CA GLU A 105 -6.02 -16.64 -6.59
C GLU A 105 -6.71 -17.43 -7.70
N LYS A 106 -7.59 -18.38 -7.35
CA LYS A 106 -8.34 -19.17 -8.32
C LYS A 106 -9.23 -18.31 -9.22
N LEU A 107 -10.00 -17.38 -8.63
CA LEU A 107 -10.88 -16.49 -9.40
C LEU A 107 -10.09 -15.62 -10.39
N LEU A 108 -8.95 -15.10 -9.97
CA LEU A 108 -8.08 -14.29 -10.83
C LEU A 108 -7.49 -15.12 -11.97
N MET A 109 -6.94 -16.30 -11.68
CA MET A 109 -6.31 -17.16 -12.69
C MET A 109 -7.32 -17.77 -13.66
N ASP A 110 -8.54 -18.11 -13.19
CA ASP A 110 -9.58 -18.70 -14.02
C ASP A 110 -10.22 -17.69 -14.98
N LYS A 111 -10.41 -16.44 -14.52
CA LYS A 111 -11.09 -15.40 -15.30
C LYS A 111 -10.15 -14.58 -16.19
N LEU A 112 -8.87 -14.49 -15.85
CA LEU A 112 -7.90 -13.62 -16.52
C LEU A 112 -6.69 -14.43 -17.04
N PRO A 113 -6.72 -14.85 -18.30
CA PRO A 113 -5.66 -15.69 -18.88
C PRO A 113 -4.31 -14.99 -19.03
N GLU A 114 -4.25 -13.68 -18.84
CA GLU A 114 -3.03 -12.87 -18.83
C GLU A 114 -2.22 -13.02 -17.55
N ILE A 115 -2.82 -13.53 -16.48
CA ILE A 115 -2.12 -13.81 -15.24
C ILE A 115 -1.27 -15.07 -15.39
N LYS A 116 -0.02 -14.97 -15.00
CA LYS A 116 0.93 -16.09 -15.06
C LYS A 116 1.04 -16.80 -13.71
N HIS A 117 1.18 -16.02 -12.64
CA HIS A 117 1.27 -16.51 -11.26
C HIS A 117 0.64 -15.50 -10.31
N VAL A 118 0.06 -16.01 -9.23
CA VAL A 118 -0.37 -15.21 -8.08
C VAL A 118 0.34 -15.75 -6.85
N VAL A 119 0.91 -14.87 -6.04
CA VAL A 119 1.64 -15.25 -4.82
C VAL A 119 1.20 -14.34 -3.69
N ALA A 120 0.63 -14.92 -2.63
CA ALA A 120 0.20 -14.19 -1.46
C ALA A 120 1.18 -14.35 -0.29
N LYS A 121 1.48 -13.23 0.37
CA LYS A 121 2.16 -13.17 1.67
C LYS A 121 1.14 -12.74 2.70
N ILE A 122 0.81 -13.62 3.66
CA ILE A 122 -0.21 -13.40 4.69
C ILE A 122 0.48 -13.22 6.04
N GLY A 123 0.13 -12.15 6.76
CA GLY A 123 0.63 -11.89 8.10
C GLY A 123 2.14 -11.67 8.17
N THR A 124 2.68 -11.75 9.38
CA THR A 124 4.09 -11.49 9.70
C THR A 124 4.89 -12.78 9.79
N ALA A 125 6.10 -12.78 9.25
CA ALA A 125 7.06 -13.87 9.43
C ALA A 125 7.54 -13.97 10.89
N GLU A 126 8.14 -15.10 11.27
CA GLU A 126 8.74 -15.33 12.61
C GLU A 126 9.76 -14.24 12.97
N VAL A 127 10.56 -13.79 12.00
CA VAL A 127 11.38 -12.58 12.11
C VAL A 127 10.71 -11.48 11.32
N PRO A 128 10.06 -10.49 11.98
CA PRO A 128 9.27 -9.48 11.30
C PRO A 128 10.16 -8.49 10.58
N THR A 129 10.19 -8.55 9.25
CA THR A 129 10.77 -7.51 8.39
C THR A 129 9.74 -6.46 8.00
N ASP A 130 8.46 -6.80 8.10
CA ASP A 130 7.30 -6.00 7.75
C ASP A 130 6.14 -6.46 8.66
N PRO A 131 5.81 -5.70 9.72
CA PRO A 131 4.75 -6.05 10.65
C PRO A 131 3.39 -5.93 9.95
N MET A 132 2.74 -7.06 9.71
CA MET A 132 1.46 -7.15 9.05
C MET A 132 0.52 -8.04 9.88
N ALA A 133 -0.73 -7.61 10.06
CA ALA A 133 -1.72 -8.41 10.77
C ALA A 133 -2.06 -9.69 9.98
N VAL A 134 -2.64 -10.68 10.65
CA VAL A 134 -3.04 -11.95 9.99
C VAL A 134 -4.21 -11.76 9.03
N GLU A 135 -4.95 -10.69 9.20
CA GLU A 135 -6.06 -10.25 8.34
C GLU A 135 -5.59 -9.61 7.04
N ASP A 136 -4.32 -9.19 6.99
CA ASP A 136 -3.74 -8.52 5.83
C ASP A 136 -2.92 -9.49 4.98
N ALA A 137 -3.01 -9.35 3.67
CA ALA A 137 -2.16 -10.05 2.73
C ALA A 137 -1.68 -9.14 1.61
N ASP A 138 -0.39 -9.23 1.30
CA ASP A 138 0.20 -8.64 0.09
C ASP A 138 0.27 -9.71 -1.00
N VAL A 139 -0.47 -9.50 -2.07
CA VAL A 139 -0.60 -10.45 -3.18
C VAL A 139 0.11 -9.90 -4.41
N MET A 140 1.11 -10.62 -4.88
CA MET A 140 1.82 -10.29 -6.12
C MET A 140 1.20 -11.05 -7.29
N ILE A 141 0.76 -10.31 -8.30
CA ILE A 141 0.11 -10.83 -9.49
C ILE A 141 1.08 -10.63 -10.66
N VAL A 142 1.73 -11.71 -11.06
CA VAL A 142 2.70 -11.73 -12.16
C VAL A 142 1.94 -11.88 -13.46
N MET A 143 2.12 -10.93 -14.38
CA MET A 143 1.42 -10.87 -15.65
C MET A 143 2.25 -11.42 -16.80
N LYS A 144 1.57 -11.80 -17.89
CA LYS A 144 2.19 -11.99 -19.20
C LYS A 144 2.58 -10.63 -19.78
N PRO A 145 3.51 -10.59 -20.74
CA PRO A 145 3.86 -9.35 -21.42
C PRO A 145 2.62 -8.63 -21.99
N PHE A 146 2.57 -7.31 -21.87
CA PHE A 146 1.42 -6.48 -22.29
C PHE A 146 0.91 -6.79 -23.72
N LYS A 147 1.82 -7.18 -24.62
CA LYS A 147 1.47 -7.55 -26.00
C LYS A 147 0.60 -8.81 -26.12
N GLU A 148 0.58 -9.63 -25.06
CA GLU A 148 -0.20 -10.88 -25.01
C GLU A 148 -1.54 -10.68 -24.27
N TRP A 149 -1.84 -9.45 -23.84
CA TRP A 149 -3.10 -9.16 -23.18
C TRP A 149 -4.25 -9.13 -24.20
N THR A 150 -5.34 -9.77 -23.85
CA THR A 150 -6.55 -9.91 -24.69
C THR A 150 -7.79 -9.34 -24.01
N SER A 151 -7.82 -9.36 -22.66
CA SER A 151 -8.99 -8.96 -21.86
C SER A 151 -9.05 -7.46 -21.63
N ALA A 152 -7.92 -6.75 -21.68
CA ALA A 152 -7.82 -5.32 -21.40
C ALA A 152 -6.82 -4.62 -22.30
N ALA A 153 -7.17 -3.41 -22.72
CA ALA A 153 -6.32 -2.56 -23.56
C ALA A 153 -5.43 -1.60 -22.72
N SER A 154 -5.65 -1.53 -21.42
CA SER A 154 -4.89 -0.69 -20.49
C SER A 154 -4.78 -1.33 -19.11
N ARG A 155 -3.82 -0.84 -18.30
CA ARG A 155 -3.69 -1.29 -16.90
C ARG A 155 -4.90 -0.95 -16.06
N ALA A 156 -5.46 0.24 -16.24
CA ALA A 156 -6.65 0.66 -15.52
C ALA A 156 -7.84 -0.28 -15.81
N GLU A 157 -8.01 -0.65 -17.07
CA GLU A 157 -9.03 -1.60 -17.48
C GLU A 157 -8.76 -3.01 -16.89
N MET A 158 -7.51 -3.44 -16.83
CA MET A 158 -7.13 -4.70 -16.19
C MET A 158 -7.47 -4.71 -14.70
N VAL A 159 -7.21 -3.62 -13.98
CA VAL A 159 -7.61 -3.49 -12.56
C VAL A 159 -9.12 -3.61 -12.40
N GLU A 160 -9.91 -2.98 -13.26
CA GLU A 160 -11.39 -3.12 -13.20
C GLU A 160 -11.83 -4.56 -13.48
N LYS A 161 -11.18 -5.26 -14.42
CA LYS A 161 -11.41 -6.69 -14.66
C LYS A 161 -11.05 -7.57 -13.46
N MET A 162 -9.95 -7.26 -12.78
CA MET A 162 -9.56 -7.96 -11.55
C MET A 162 -10.57 -7.72 -10.43
N LYS A 163 -11.06 -6.49 -10.27
CA LYS A 163 -12.12 -6.17 -9.30
C LYS A 163 -13.41 -6.92 -9.60
N GLU A 164 -13.84 -6.95 -10.87
CA GLU A 164 -15.00 -7.73 -11.33
C GLU A 164 -14.82 -9.24 -11.06
N ALA A 165 -13.60 -9.75 -11.25
CA ALA A 165 -13.29 -11.14 -10.95
C ALA A 165 -13.44 -11.47 -9.44
N LEU A 166 -13.08 -10.52 -8.57
CA LEU A 166 -13.10 -10.66 -7.11
C LEU A 166 -14.41 -10.21 -6.45
N GLU A 167 -15.40 -9.73 -7.23
CA GLU A 167 -16.71 -9.30 -6.70
C GLU A 167 -17.37 -10.34 -5.75
N PRO A 168 -17.30 -11.66 -6.01
CA PRO A 168 -17.86 -12.66 -5.08
C PRO A 168 -17.26 -12.61 -3.67
N LEU A 169 -16.06 -12.09 -3.52
CA LEU A 169 -15.33 -11.98 -2.25
C LEU A 169 -15.42 -10.59 -1.61
N ALA A 170 -16.08 -9.62 -2.24
CA ALA A 170 -16.15 -8.23 -1.77
C ALA A 170 -16.83 -8.06 -0.39
N ASN A 171 -17.62 -9.05 0.05
CA ASN A 171 -18.22 -9.09 1.38
C ASN A 171 -17.32 -9.72 2.45
N ARG A 172 -16.24 -10.40 2.04
CA ARG A 172 -15.28 -11.09 2.94
C ARG A 172 -13.95 -10.35 3.06
N ALA A 173 -13.54 -9.60 2.03
CA ALA A 173 -12.28 -8.86 2.03
C ALA A 173 -12.36 -7.60 1.16
N GLU A 174 -11.54 -6.61 1.50
CA GLU A 174 -11.28 -5.42 0.69
C GLU A 174 -10.03 -5.65 -0.17
N PHE A 175 -10.08 -5.19 -1.43
CA PHE A 175 -9.00 -5.37 -2.40
C PHE A 175 -8.53 -4.02 -2.92
N ASN A 176 -7.26 -3.70 -2.72
CA ASN A 176 -6.62 -2.50 -3.24
C ASN A 176 -5.51 -2.87 -4.21
N PHE A 177 -5.51 -2.26 -5.40
CA PHE A 177 -4.55 -2.56 -6.46
C PHE A 177 -3.55 -1.45 -6.65
N SER A 178 -2.28 -1.83 -6.76
CA SER A 178 -1.13 -0.98 -7.03
C SER A 178 -0.11 -1.74 -7.90
N GLN A 179 1.10 -1.23 -7.97
CA GLN A 179 2.24 -1.90 -8.58
C GLN A 179 3.27 -2.25 -7.49
N PRO A 180 4.09 -3.31 -7.66
CA PRO A 180 4.99 -3.78 -6.60
C PRO A 180 5.97 -2.71 -6.08
N ILE A 181 6.66 -1.99 -6.96
CA ILE A 181 7.63 -0.96 -6.56
C ILE A 181 6.88 0.29 -6.06
N GLN A 182 5.79 0.68 -6.74
CA GLN A 182 4.96 1.80 -6.33
C GLN A 182 4.40 1.60 -4.93
N LEU A 183 3.85 0.41 -4.62
CA LEU A 183 3.34 0.06 -3.29
C LEU A 183 4.43 0.27 -2.22
N ARG A 184 5.62 -0.28 -2.46
CA ARG A 184 6.74 -0.18 -1.51
C ARG A 184 7.26 1.24 -1.37
N PHE A 185 7.31 1.96 -2.49
CA PHE A 185 7.70 3.36 -2.49
C PHE A 185 6.71 4.22 -1.69
N ASN A 186 5.41 4.07 -1.92
CA ASN A 186 4.37 4.77 -1.18
C ASN A 186 4.47 4.50 0.33
N GLU A 187 4.64 3.23 0.71
CA GLU A 187 4.81 2.83 2.10
C GLU A 187 6.01 3.50 2.78
N LEU A 188 7.16 3.56 2.09
CA LEU A 188 8.37 4.19 2.61
C LEU A 188 8.25 5.72 2.72
N MET A 189 7.56 6.36 1.77
CA MET A 189 7.43 7.82 1.71
C MET A 189 6.33 8.37 2.60
N THR A 190 5.17 7.72 2.59
CA THR A 190 3.96 8.22 3.28
C THR A 190 3.65 7.46 4.56
N GLY A 191 4.19 6.24 4.69
CA GLY A 191 3.83 5.29 5.74
C GLY A 191 2.46 4.63 5.50
N ALA A 192 1.95 4.69 4.27
CA ALA A 192 0.72 4.04 3.84
C ALA A 192 0.92 3.42 2.45
N LYS A 193 0.17 2.36 2.15
CA LYS A 193 0.23 1.66 0.86
C LYS A 193 -0.69 2.31 -0.20
N ALA A 194 -0.85 3.63 -0.16
CA ALA A 194 -1.71 4.41 -1.05
C ALA A 194 -0.97 5.65 -1.56
N ASP A 195 -1.49 6.27 -2.64
CA ASP A 195 -0.87 7.43 -3.29
C ASP A 195 -0.89 8.67 -2.38
N ILE A 196 -1.97 8.84 -1.61
CA ILE A 196 -2.13 9.93 -0.63
C ILE A 196 -2.43 9.32 0.74
N ALA A 197 -1.78 9.82 1.78
CA ALA A 197 -2.02 9.46 3.16
C ALA A 197 -2.57 10.66 3.95
N VAL A 198 -3.82 10.59 4.38
CA VAL A 198 -4.41 11.56 5.30
C VAL A 198 -4.23 11.04 6.71
N LYS A 199 -3.43 11.71 7.52
CA LYS A 199 -3.07 11.31 8.88
C LYS A 199 -3.90 12.09 9.90
N LEU A 200 -4.66 11.39 10.70
CA LEU A 200 -5.37 11.94 11.86
C LEU A 200 -4.60 11.61 13.13
N TYR A 201 -4.52 12.58 14.03
CA TYR A 201 -3.82 12.44 15.32
C TYR A 201 -4.79 12.66 16.47
N GLY A 202 -4.68 11.85 17.52
CA GLY A 202 -5.51 11.95 18.72
C GLY A 202 -4.99 11.04 19.82
N GLU A 203 -5.44 11.23 21.05
CA GLU A 203 -5.03 10.40 22.18
C GLU A 203 -5.96 9.22 22.42
N ASP A 204 -7.26 9.39 22.20
CA ASP A 204 -8.24 8.31 22.32
C ASP A 204 -8.36 7.55 20.98
N THR A 205 -8.04 6.27 21.00
CA THR A 205 -8.05 5.42 19.80
C THR A 205 -9.45 5.16 19.26
N HIS A 206 -10.46 5.13 20.13
CA HIS A 206 -11.83 4.89 19.72
C HIS A 206 -12.42 6.14 19.03
N GLU A 207 -12.23 7.31 19.63
CA GLU A 207 -12.64 8.58 19.03
C GLU A 207 -11.92 8.83 17.70
N LEU A 208 -10.61 8.56 17.68
CA LEU A 208 -9.77 8.72 16.49
C LEU A 208 -10.26 7.84 15.33
N TYR A 209 -10.63 6.58 15.61
CA TYR A 209 -11.17 5.67 14.59
C TYR A 209 -12.54 6.12 14.07
N GLN A 210 -13.43 6.61 14.94
CA GLN A 210 -14.71 7.15 14.51
C GLN A 210 -14.54 8.39 13.62
N LYS A 211 -13.67 9.31 14.02
CA LYS A 211 -13.34 10.51 13.23
C LYS A 211 -12.70 10.15 11.88
N ALA A 212 -11.86 9.11 11.84
CA ALA A 212 -11.28 8.64 10.59
C ALA A 212 -12.35 8.10 9.63
N LYS A 213 -13.34 7.36 10.12
CA LYS A 213 -14.48 6.90 9.31
C LYS A 213 -15.35 8.06 8.80
N GLU A 214 -15.63 9.04 9.65
CA GLU A 214 -16.34 10.25 9.23
C GLU A 214 -15.57 10.98 8.13
N ALA A 215 -14.29 11.19 8.33
CA ALA A 215 -13.43 11.85 7.34
C ALA A 215 -13.34 11.07 6.02
N ALA A 216 -13.23 9.74 6.06
CA ALA A 216 -13.21 8.89 4.88
C ALA A 216 -14.47 9.07 4.02
N ALA A 217 -15.66 9.16 4.64
CA ALA A 217 -16.91 9.39 3.94
C ALA A 217 -17.00 10.77 3.22
N PHE A 218 -16.21 11.75 3.67
CA PHE A 218 -16.04 13.02 2.96
C PHE A 218 -15.00 12.89 1.84
N VAL A 219 -13.91 12.18 2.09
CA VAL A 219 -12.83 11.92 1.13
C VAL A 219 -13.33 11.18 -0.11
N GLU A 220 -14.19 10.18 0.06
CA GLU A 220 -14.80 9.40 -1.03
C GLU A 220 -15.58 10.26 -2.04
N LYS A 221 -16.06 11.43 -1.63
CA LYS A 221 -16.82 12.35 -2.48
C LYS A 221 -15.93 13.26 -3.31
N VAL A 222 -14.63 13.26 -3.09
CA VAL A 222 -13.69 14.14 -3.81
C VAL A 222 -13.43 13.55 -5.20
N PRO A 223 -13.61 14.33 -6.28
CA PRO A 223 -13.35 13.86 -7.64
C PRO A 223 -11.90 13.40 -7.81
N GLY A 224 -11.70 12.19 -8.33
CA GLY A 224 -10.38 11.59 -8.52
C GLY A 224 -9.87 10.78 -7.31
N ALA A 225 -10.50 10.88 -6.14
CA ALA A 225 -10.24 9.97 -5.03
C ALA A 225 -10.85 8.59 -5.35
N SER A 226 -10.07 7.55 -5.15
CA SER A 226 -10.47 6.15 -5.39
C SER A 226 -9.89 5.26 -4.29
N ASP A 227 -10.50 4.10 -4.07
CA ASP A 227 -10.04 3.09 -3.12
C ASP A 227 -9.65 3.71 -1.76
N VAL A 228 -10.62 4.44 -1.16
CA VAL A 228 -10.43 5.08 0.15
C VAL A 228 -10.46 4.02 1.24
N ILE A 229 -9.35 3.84 1.94
CA ILE A 229 -9.19 2.81 2.97
C ILE A 229 -8.81 3.46 4.29
N VAL A 230 -9.59 3.18 5.33
CA VAL A 230 -9.25 3.56 6.71
C VAL A 230 -8.42 2.45 7.34
N GLU A 231 -7.25 2.81 7.88
CA GLU A 231 -6.39 1.88 8.61
C GLU A 231 -7.17 1.19 9.74
N GLN A 232 -7.18 -0.14 9.75
CA GLN A 232 -7.90 -0.90 10.78
C GLN A 232 -7.08 -0.91 12.08
N THR A 233 -7.49 -0.08 13.02
CA THR A 233 -6.83 0.04 14.33
C THR A 233 -7.68 -0.50 15.47
N MET A 234 -8.95 -0.80 15.22
CA MET A 234 -9.93 -1.23 16.21
C MET A 234 -10.72 -2.43 15.71
N GLY A 235 -11.38 -3.12 16.63
CA GLY A 235 -12.30 -4.20 16.29
C GLY A 235 -11.79 -5.61 16.60
N LEU A 236 -10.59 -5.74 17.20
CA LEU A 236 -10.08 -7.06 17.61
C LEU A 236 -10.90 -7.57 18.82
N PRO A 237 -11.63 -8.70 18.69
CA PRO A 237 -12.30 -9.31 19.82
C PRO A 237 -11.29 -9.79 20.85
N GLN A 238 -11.38 -9.31 22.08
CA GLN A 238 -10.48 -9.65 23.18
C GLN A 238 -11.27 -10.19 24.36
N LEU A 239 -10.79 -11.30 24.93
CA LEU A 239 -11.25 -11.83 26.19
C LEU A 239 -10.49 -11.12 27.33
N VAL A 240 -11.18 -10.24 28.04
CA VAL A 240 -10.61 -9.50 29.18
C VAL A 240 -11.02 -10.17 30.48
N VAL A 241 -10.04 -10.69 31.20
CA VAL A 241 -10.26 -11.31 32.50
C VAL A 241 -10.16 -10.27 33.60
N LYS A 242 -11.24 -10.05 34.34
CA LYS A 242 -11.27 -9.13 35.49
C LYS A 242 -11.21 -9.93 36.79
N TYR A 243 -10.16 -9.74 37.58
CA TYR A 243 -9.93 -10.43 38.82
C TYR A 243 -10.59 -9.73 40.01
N ASN A 244 -11.31 -10.49 40.84
CA ASN A 244 -11.73 -10.04 42.16
C ASN A 244 -10.59 -10.28 43.17
N ARG A 245 -9.70 -9.28 43.28
CA ARG A 245 -8.50 -9.39 44.15
C ARG A 245 -8.84 -9.64 45.61
N GLY A 246 -9.98 -9.15 46.11
CA GLY A 246 -10.43 -9.39 47.48
C GLY A 246 -10.78 -10.85 47.72
N LYS A 247 -11.52 -11.48 46.79
CA LYS A 247 -11.86 -12.92 46.90
C LYS A 247 -10.59 -13.77 46.70
N ILE A 248 -9.70 -13.43 45.74
CA ILE A 248 -8.42 -14.13 45.54
C ILE A 248 -7.59 -14.16 46.81
N ALA A 249 -7.43 -13.01 47.48
CA ALA A 249 -6.70 -12.92 48.74
C ALA A 249 -7.36 -13.74 49.84
N ARG A 250 -8.72 -13.67 49.96
CA ARG A 250 -9.49 -14.40 50.95
C ARG A 250 -9.34 -15.92 50.82
N TYR A 251 -9.29 -16.44 49.60
CA TYR A 251 -9.14 -17.86 49.30
C TYR A 251 -7.67 -18.32 49.27
N GLY A 252 -6.73 -17.40 49.41
CA GLY A 252 -5.29 -17.71 49.31
C GLY A 252 -4.87 -18.27 47.96
N ILE A 253 -5.47 -17.75 46.87
CA ILE A 253 -5.18 -18.21 45.51
C ILE A 253 -3.98 -17.46 44.96
N ASN A 254 -3.08 -18.18 44.27
CA ASN A 254 -1.99 -17.59 43.53
C ASN A 254 -2.51 -17.07 42.15
N ILE A 255 -2.29 -15.79 41.88
CA ILE A 255 -2.72 -15.15 40.60
C ILE A 255 -2.02 -15.83 39.40
N GLU A 256 -0.75 -16.24 39.54
CA GLU A 256 -0.01 -16.88 38.44
C GLU A 256 -0.63 -18.24 38.08
N GLU A 257 -1.01 -19.05 39.10
CA GLU A 257 -1.71 -20.30 38.88
C GLU A 257 -3.05 -20.10 38.18
N LEU A 258 -3.80 -19.08 38.62
CA LEU A 258 -5.07 -18.69 37.99
C LEU A 258 -4.87 -18.25 36.52
N ASN A 259 -3.84 -17.45 36.24
CA ASN A 259 -3.47 -17.08 34.86
C ASN A 259 -3.12 -18.29 34.02
N THR A 260 -2.34 -19.19 34.53
CA THR A 260 -1.91 -20.41 33.82
C THR A 260 -3.11 -21.27 33.45
N ILE A 261 -4.06 -21.49 34.40
CA ILE A 261 -5.30 -22.24 34.13
C ILE A 261 -6.12 -21.60 33.02
N ILE A 262 -6.35 -20.27 33.09
CA ILE A 262 -7.12 -19.56 32.07
C ILE A 262 -6.41 -19.59 30.73
N ARG A 263 -5.10 -19.35 30.69
CA ARG A 263 -4.29 -19.38 29.48
C ARG A 263 -4.30 -20.75 28.82
N THR A 264 -4.06 -21.81 29.60
CA THR A 264 -4.12 -23.20 29.13
C THR A 264 -5.49 -23.52 28.53
N ALA A 265 -6.57 -23.03 29.16
CA ALA A 265 -7.91 -23.32 28.71
C ALA A 265 -8.28 -22.63 27.39
N TYR A 266 -7.93 -21.36 27.21
CA TYR A 266 -8.34 -20.56 26.06
C TYR A 266 -7.27 -20.49 24.94
N ALA A 267 -6.01 -20.32 25.27
CA ALA A 267 -4.94 -20.08 24.31
C ALA A 267 -3.98 -21.28 24.15
N GLY A 268 -3.87 -22.08 25.20
CA GLY A 268 -2.83 -23.11 25.32
C GLY A 268 -1.59 -22.57 26.04
N GLU A 269 -0.89 -23.47 26.72
CA GLU A 269 0.35 -23.18 27.46
C GLU A 269 1.47 -24.08 26.97
N ALA A 270 2.62 -23.50 26.65
CA ALA A 270 3.80 -24.28 26.27
C ALA A 270 4.37 -25.04 27.49
N SER A 271 4.25 -26.35 27.48
CA SER A 271 4.74 -27.24 28.54
C SER A 271 6.19 -27.66 28.33
N GLY A 272 6.71 -27.52 27.12
CA GLY A 272 8.07 -27.95 26.77
C GLY A 272 8.37 -27.67 25.31
N VAL A 273 9.52 -28.14 24.85
CA VAL A 273 10.01 -28.00 23.50
C VAL A 273 10.41 -29.34 22.92
N VAL A 274 10.00 -29.62 21.69
CA VAL A 274 10.41 -30.77 20.92
C VAL A 274 11.34 -30.33 19.80
N PHE A 275 12.50 -30.99 19.67
CA PHE A 275 13.42 -30.76 18.58
C PHE A 275 13.27 -31.84 17.53
N GLU A 276 13.01 -31.46 16.29
CA GLU A 276 13.07 -32.34 15.13
C GLU A 276 14.17 -31.84 14.19
N ASN A 277 15.29 -32.54 14.19
CA ASN A 277 16.55 -32.10 13.55
C ASN A 277 16.98 -30.72 14.08
N GLU A 278 17.05 -29.70 13.20
CA GLU A 278 17.42 -28.34 13.56
C GLU A 278 16.20 -27.46 13.89
N ARG A 279 14.99 -28.01 13.80
CA ARG A 279 13.75 -27.26 14.06
C ARG A 279 13.29 -27.47 15.49
N ARG A 280 12.85 -26.36 16.08
CA ARG A 280 12.29 -26.30 17.42
C ARG A 280 10.77 -26.14 17.34
N PHE A 281 10.02 -26.98 18.07
CA PHE A 281 8.56 -26.90 18.16
C PHE A 281 8.14 -26.84 19.63
N ASP A 282 7.23 -25.90 19.95
CA ASP A 282 6.68 -25.84 21.30
C ASP A 282 5.65 -26.97 21.51
N LEU A 283 5.78 -27.69 22.62
CA LEU A 283 4.78 -28.64 23.06
C LEU A 283 3.70 -27.93 23.84
N VAL A 284 2.57 -27.66 23.18
CA VAL A 284 1.47 -26.87 23.74
C VAL A 284 0.37 -27.76 24.27
N VAL A 285 -0.02 -27.53 25.54
CA VAL A 285 -1.20 -28.15 26.16
C VAL A 285 -2.34 -27.16 26.10
N ARG A 286 -3.47 -27.59 25.52
CA ARG A 286 -4.70 -26.76 25.42
C ARG A 286 -5.95 -27.62 25.47
N LEU A 287 -7.08 -27.01 25.75
CA LEU A 287 -8.36 -27.68 25.57
C LEU A 287 -8.69 -27.88 24.09
N ASP A 288 -9.51 -28.89 23.81
CA ASP A 288 -10.04 -29.13 22.48
C ASP A 288 -10.80 -27.90 21.96
N GLN A 289 -10.48 -27.47 20.73
CA GLN A 289 -11.07 -26.24 20.17
C GLN A 289 -12.59 -26.27 20.07
N ASP A 290 -13.17 -27.42 19.77
CA ASP A 290 -14.62 -27.59 19.71
C ASP A 290 -15.30 -27.35 21.07
N LYS A 291 -14.54 -27.44 22.16
CA LYS A 291 -15.03 -27.23 23.51
C LYS A 291 -14.75 -25.84 24.08
N VAL A 292 -13.87 -25.07 23.43
CA VAL A 292 -13.51 -23.72 23.89
C VAL A 292 -14.67 -22.75 23.70
N ALA A 293 -15.46 -22.91 22.64
CA ALA A 293 -16.63 -22.07 22.38
C ALA A 293 -17.70 -22.15 23.49
N ASP A 294 -17.82 -23.34 24.11
CA ASP A 294 -18.74 -23.61 25.22
C ASP A 294 -18.09 -23.51 26.59
N LEU A 295 -16.86 -23.03 26.66
CA LEU A 295 -16.11 -22.95 27.91
C LEU A 295 -16.68 -21.86 28.81
N ASN A 296 -17.19 -22.27 29.96
CA ASN A 296 -17.63 -21.38 31.03
C ASN A 296 -16.61 -21.44 32.19
N LEU A 297 -16.34 -20.29 32.81
CA LEU A 297 -15.46 -20.18 33.98
C LEU A 297 -15.91 -21.09 35.14
N ASP A 298 -17.18 -21.44 35.22
CA ASP A 298 -17.72 -22.37 36.22
C ASP A 298 -17.14 -23.78 36.10
N LYS A 299 -16.64 -24.13 34.91
CA LYS A 299 -16.02 -25.47 34.65
C LYS A 299 -14.51 -25.50 34.89
N LEU A 300 -13.91 -24.34 35.13
CA LEU A 300 -12.49 -24.21 35.48
C LEU A 300 -12.34 -24.06 36.98
N PHE A 301 -11.39 -24.78 37.56
CA PHE A 301 -11.13 -24.76 38.99
C PHE A 301 -9.69 -24.39 39.28
N VAL A 302 -9.48 -23.52 40.25
CA VAL A 302 -8.17 -23.20 40.83
C VAL A 302 -8.09 -23.75 42.25
N ARG A 303 -6.92 -24.13 42.70
CA ARG A 303 -6.70 -24.62 44.08
C ARG A 303 -6.35 -23.47 45.01
N SER A 304 -6.98 -23.47 46.19
CA SER A 304 -6.54 -22.61 47.28
C SER A 304 -5.28 -23.14 47.92
N ASN A 305 -4.60 -22.37 48.77
CA ASN A 305 -3.47 -22.81 49.57
C ASN A 305 -3.82 -24.00 50.51
N GLU A 306 -5.10 -24.17 50.85
CA GLU A 306 -5.62 -25.27 51.67
C GLU A 306 -6.00 -26.49 50.82
N GLY A 307 -5.80 -26.45 49.49
CA GLY A 307 -6.12 -27.57 48.58
C GLY A 307 -7.58 -27.63 48.14
N ILE A 308 -8.42 -26.68 48.52
CA ILE A 308 -9.84 -26.60 48.14
C ILE A 308 -9.95 -26.16 46.68
N GLN A 309 -10.76 -26.86 45.89
CA GLN A 309 -11.07 -26.48 44.50
C GLN A 309 -12.14 -25.36 44.48
N ILE A 310 -11.80 -24.22 43.88
CA ILE A 310 -12.68 -23.05 43.78
C ILE A 310 -12.94 -22.80 42.29
N PRO A 311 -14.20 -22.67 41.85
CA PRO A 311 -14.53 -22.28 40.47
C PRO A 311 -13.90 -20.92 40.14
N VAL A 312 -13.34 -20.80 38.94
CA VAL A 312 -12.72 -19.54 38.50
C VAL A 312 -13.74 -18.41 38.43
N SER A 313 -15.01 -18.71 38.16
CA SER A 313 -16.11 -17.72 38.16
C SER A 313 -16.32 -17.04 39.51
N GLU A 314 -15.93 -17.65 40.65
CA GLU A 314 -15.99 -17.01 41.95
C GLU A 314 -14.99 -15.86 42.11
N VAL A 315 -13.85 -15.93 41.42
CA VAL A 315 -12.71 -15.01 41.60
C VAL A 315 -12.38 -14.17 40.37
N ALA A 316 -13.01 -14.49 39.23
CA ALA A 316 -12.80 -13.75 37.98
C ALA A 316 -14.08 -13.69 37.14
N THR A 317 -14.19 -12.67 36.31
CA THR A 317 -15.19 -12.56 35.24
C THR A 317 -14.48 -12.41 33.91
N ILE A 318 -15.09 -12.91 32.82
CA ILE A 318 -14.58 -12.72 31.46
C ILE A 318 -15.57 -11.82 30.70
N ASP A 319 -15.06 -10.74 30.16
CA ASP A 319 -15.80 -9.87 29.26
C ASP A 319 -15.22 -9.98 27.85
N LEU A 320 -16.08 -10.15 26.86
CA LEU A 320 -15.69 -10.01 25.46
C LEU A 320 -15.78 -8.53 25.08
N VAL A 321 -14.66 -7.91 24.77
CA VAL A 321 -14.60 -6.50 24.39
C VAL A 321 -13.92 -6.34 23.03
N ASN A 322 -14.34 -5.35 22.25
CA ASN A 322 -13.63 -4.97 21.05
C ASN A 322 -12.47 -4.04 21.43
N GLY A 323 -11.28 -4.58 21.39
CA GLY A 323 -10.05 -3.86 21.69
C GLY A 323 -9.37 -3.27 20.46
N PRO A 324 -8.25 -2.55 20.67
CA PRO A 324 -7.41 -2.10 19.58
C PRO A 324 -6.71 -3.30 18.92
N LEU A 325 -6.73 -3.33 17.58
CA LEU A 325 -5.96 -4.29 16.78
C LEU A 325 -4.48 -3.90 16.81
N GLN A 326 -4.21 -2.62 16.56
CA GLN A 326 -2.88 -2.03 16.61
C GLN A 326 -2.94 -0.56 17.03
N ILE A 327 -1.85 -0.05 17.58
CA ILE A 327 -1.71 1.36 17.96
C ILE A 327 -0.51 1.95 17.23
N ASN A 328 -0.77 2.66 16.15
CA ASN A 328 0.26 3.31 15.36
C ASN A 328 0.59 4.70 15.89
N ARG A 329 1.88 5.03 15.84
CA ARG A 329 2.39 6.34 16.29
C ARG A 329 3.28 6.95 15.23
N ASP A 330 3.21 8.28 15.15
CA ASP A 330 4.13 9.09 14.37
C ASP A 330 4.64 10.22 15.29
N ALA A 331 5.96 10.35 15.42
CA ALA A 331 6.60 11.28 16.35
C ALA A 331 5.97 11.23 17.77
N THR A 332 5.81 10.05 18.34
CA THR A 332 5.20 9.75 19.65
C THR A 332 3.69 9.92 19.77
N LYS A 333 3.03 10.62 18.84
CA LYS A 333 1.57 10.83 18.84
C LYS A 333 0.87 9.64 18.18
N ARG A 334 -0.24 9.19 18.76
CA ARG A 334 -1.10 8.17 18.14
C ARG A 334 -1.69 8.74 16.86
N ARG A 335 -1.71 7.93 15.82
CA ARG A 335 -2.26 8.29 14.53
C ARG A 335 -3.13 7.19 13.96
N ILE A 336 -3.99 7.58 13.03
CA ILE A 336 -4.69 6.71 12.08
C ILE A 336 -4.47 7.27 10.68
N VAL A 337 -4.38 6.40 9.68
CA VAL A 337 -4.19 6.80 8.28
C VAL A 337 -5.44 6.46 7.47
N ILE A 338 -5.86 7.41 6.64
CA ILE A 338 -6.79 7.18 5.55
C ILE A 338 -5.96 7.17 4.28
N GLY A 339 -5.83 6.01 3.65
CA GLY A 339 -5.18 5.84 2.36
C GLY A 339 -6.15 6.19 1.23
N VAL A 340 -5.68 6.92 0.24
CA VAL A 340 -6.46 7.34 -0.93
C VAL A 340 -5.64 7.10 -2.18
N ASN A 341 -6.14 6.34 -3.12
CA ASN A 341 -5.56 6.23 -4.45
C ASN A 341 -6.16 7.27 -5.38
N VAL A 342 -5.37 7.74 -6.34
CA VAL A 342 -5.79 8.73 -7.32
C VAL A 342 -5.97 8.08 -8.68
N ARG A 343 -7.14 8.26 -9.30
CA ARG A 343 -7.41 7.75 -10.64
C ARG A 343 -8.04 8.82 -11.52
N GLY A 344 -7.49 8.96 -12.73
CA GLY A 344 -8.02 9.87 -13.74
C GLY A 344 -7.95 11.36 -13.40
N ALA A 345 -7.19 11.74 -12.35
CA ALA A 345 -7.03 13.12 -11.91
C ALA A 345 -5.57 13.39 -11.54
N ASP A 346 -5.21 14.67 -11.45
CA ASP A 346 -3.92 15.13 -10.95
C ASP A 346 -3.85 14.99 -9.43
N ILE A 347 -2.77 14.38 -8.90
CA ILE A 347 -2.57 14.16 -7.45
C ILE A 347 -2.60 15.49 -6.69
N GLN A 348 -1.99 16.54 -7.22
CA GLN A 348 -1.96 17.85 -6.57
C GLN A 348 -3.35 18.47 -6.47
N GLN A 349 -4.17 18.32 -7.52
CA GLN A 349 -5.56 18.80 -7.52
C GLN A 349 -6.38 18.04 -6.46
N VAL A 350 -6.26 16.71 -6.41
CA VAL A 350 -6.96 15.90 -5.41
C VAL A 350 -6.54 16.29 -3.99
N VAL A 351 -5.23 16.50 -3.73
CA VAL A 351 -4.75 16.96 -2.42
C VAL A 351 -5.35 18.30 -2.03
N GLN A 352 -5.41 19.26 -2.94
CA GLN A 352 -6.02 20.57 -2.67
C GLN A 352 -7.51 20.47 -2.36
N ASP A 353 -8.24 19.62 -3.09
CA ASP A 353 -9.67 19.43 -2.88
C ASP A 353 -9.95 18.64 -1.59
N LEU A 354 -9.09 17.69 -1.23
CA LEU A 354 -9.10 17.01 0.08
C LEU A 354 -8.88 18.01 1.22
N GLN A 355 -7.87 18.89 1.13
CA GLN A 355 -7.62 19.92 2.13
C GLN A 355 -8.83 20.83 2.34
N LYS A 356 -9.42 21.37 1.25
CA LYS A 356 -10.63 22.21 1.33
C LYS A 356 -11.83 21.48 1.92
N THR A 357 -11.93 20.17 1.71
CA THR A 357 -13.05 19.35 2.21
C THR A 357 -12.91 19.04 3.69
N LEU A 358 -11.67 18.80 4.15
CA LEU A 358 -11.39 18.45 5.55
C LEU A 358 -11.23 19.67 6.48
N GLU A 359 -11.01 20.88 5.93
CA GLU A 359 -10.98 22.14 6.70
C GLU A 359 -12.37 22.68 7.08
N LYS A 360 -13.44 22.12 6.52
CA LYS A 360 -14.84 22.48 6.81
C LYS A 360 -15.40 21.63 7.93
#